data_cb750e22063b42cc0d99d26cc680acc3
#
_entry.id   cb750e22063b42cc0d99d26cc680acc3
#
_cell.length_a   1.000
_cell.length_b   1.000
_cell.length_c   1.000
_cell.angle_alpha   90.00
_cell.angle_beta   90.00
_cell.angle_gamma   90.00
#
_symmetry.space_group_name_H-M   'P 1'
#
loop_
_entity.id
_entity.type
_entity.pdbx_description
1 polymer ?
#
loop_
_entity_poly.entity_id
_entity_poly.type
_entity_poly.pdbx_seq_one_letter_code
_entity_poly.pdbx_strand_id
1 'polypeptide(L)'
;MRNLHYIFDKAARLPLRLTRLLAACFTGPARHDNMERRTRYVLLLSIAISTILVFVYQTTTTNTAKESKVVSIFREDRFDFQDELPALVQPDVSLATFRSHRPHNFIEDTLIPQETFATFLCTRNGSTLDPYFSATLNLVYRNLWSPTIASKSRSFTVFVAPFVPQEQRDILAGAGAVIQELPLVLWEPTIGGVYVRWRDQFSKLHMWYQTQYSRIVFMDSDAFPIANIDAVFDEVVEQKCHTSRVTLEDLAEPEKEGLCEYVFAGVSDLDGGVNGGFLVIKPNLAVHKRLLREYMKTDEYDNTYAEQTFLRWHFAENGPFPTQLLPRKYNAYFPKDEDEGKVSVVHEKLWSPHKHRPKWLVNIWDEGWQEMVEFFDSPAFALARDRDGQSAIINQKILA
;
A
#
# COMPACT_ATOMS: atom_id res chain seq x y z
N MET A 1 5.71 22.01 -3.05
CA MET A 1 6.26 22.89 -4.12
C MET A 1 5.59 24.25 -4.22
N ARG A 2 4.29 24.45 -3.96
CA ARG A 2 3.65 25.80 -4.04
C ARG A 2 4.17 26.81 -3.01
N ASN A 3 4.59 26.37 -1.83
CA ASN A 3 5.11 27.28 -0.78
C ASN A 3 6.56 27.76 -1.01
N LEU A 4 7.39 27.00 -1.73
CA LEU A 4 8.75 27.45 -2.06
C LEU A 4 8.73 28.59 -3.11
N HIS A 5 7.83 28.54 -4.10
CA HIS A 5 7.71 29.60 -5.10
C HIS A 5 7.30 30.95 -4.48
N TYR A 6 6.45 30.94 -3.46
CA TYR A 6 6.03 32.15 -2.76
C TYR A 6 7.16 32.80 -1.95
N ILE A 7 8.05 31.99 -1.36
CA ILE A 7 9.21 32.47 -0.59
C ILE A 7 10.29 33.04 -1.53
N PHE A 8 10.54 32.39 -2.68
CA PHE A 8 11.51 32.87 -3.66
C PHE A 8 11.05 34.15 -4.35
N ASP A 9 9.77 34.35 -4.64
CA ASP A 9 9.25 35.55 -5.27
C ASP A 9 9.28 36.78 -4.31
N LYS A 10 9.17 36.57 -3.00
CA LYS A 10 9.38 37.61 -2.00
C LYS A 10 10.87 37.94 -1.78
N ALA A 11 11.74 36.97 -1.80
CA ALA A 11 13.19 37.17 -1.65
C ALA A 11 13.81 37.87 -2.88
N ALA A 12 13.31 37.62 -4.09
CA ALA A 12 13.80 38.27 -5.32
C ALA A 12 13.48 39.79 -5.40
N ARG A 13 12.49 40.27 -4.62
CA ARG A 13 12.12 41.72 -4.59
C ARG A 13 12.89 42.53 -3.54
N LEU A 14 13.58 41.87 -2.62
CA LEU A 14 14.41 42.57 -1.61
C LEU A 14 15.65 43.30 -2.18
N PRO A 15 16.40 42.74 -3.16
CA PRO A 15 17.63 43.40 -3.64
C PRO A 15 17.41 44.76 -4.31
N LEU A 16 16.30 44.95 -5.01
CA LEU A 16 16.03 46.20 -5.74
C LEU A 16 15.65 47.38 -4.82
N ARG A 17 15.10 47.14 -3.65
CA ARG A 17 14.86 48.19 -2.64
C ARG A 17 16.11 48.49 -1.84
N LEU A 18 16.93 47.50 -1.55
CA LEU A 18 18.21 47.67 -0.85
C LEU A 18 19.23 48.40 -1.70
N THR A 19 19.32 48.10 -3.00
CA THR A 19 20.21 48.80 -3.93
C THR A 19 19.81 50.27 -4.12
N ARG A 20 18.53 50.64 -4.14
CA ARG A 20 18.07 52.03 -4.20
C ARG A 20 18.34 52.78 -2.89
N LEU A 21 18.25 52.16 -1.72
CA LEU A 21 18.61 52.77 -0.44
C LEU A 21 20.13 52.95 -0.30
N LEU A 22 20.94 52.02 -0.78
CA LEU A 22 22.40 52.12 -0.82
C LEU A 22 22.85 53.24 -1.78
N ALA A 23 22.26 53.36 -2.99
CA ALA A 23 22.58 54.39 -3.94
C ALA A 23 22.30 55.80 -3.38
N ALA A 24 21.23 55.99 -2.62
CA ALA A 24 20.90 57.26 -1.99
C ALA A 24 21.87 57.66 -0.86
N CYS A 25 22.62 56.74 -0.28
CA CYS A 25 23.58 57.01 0.81
C CYS A 25 24.95 57.47 0.29
N PHE A 26 25.25 57.30 -1.01
CA PHE A 26 26.57 57.56 -1.59
C PHE A 26 26.67 58.84 -2.45
N THR A 27 25.57 59.59 -2.70
CA THR A 27 25.55 60.75 -3.63
C THR A 27 25.44 62.12 -3.00
N GLY A 28 25.66 62.28 -1.70
CA GLY A 28 25.62 63.61 -1.02
C GLY A 28 27.00 64.16 -0.60
N PRO A 29 27.23 65.50 -0.56
CA PRO A 29 28.51 66.07 -0.16
C PRO A 29 28.87 65.81 1.31
N ALA A 30 30.13 65.50 1.55
CA ALA A 30 30.64 65.04 2.84
C ALA A 30 30.68 66.18 3.88
N ARG A 31 29.82 66.13 4.90
CA ARG A 31 30.00 66.80 6.19
C ARG A 31 30.37 65.80 7.26
N HIS A 32 31.18 66.18 8.22
CA HIS A 32 31.78 65.32 9.25
C HIS A 32 30.71 64.49 10.03
N ASP A 33 29.51 64.93 10.14
CA ASP A 33 28.36 64.30 10.81
C ASP A 33 27.83 63.05 10.05
N ASN A 34 28.16 62.95 8.74
CA ASN A 34 27.73 61.85 7.89
C ASN A 34 28.58 60.57 8.04
N MET A 35 29.81 60.68 8.54
CA MET A 35 30.70 59.54 8.67
C MET A 35 30.30 58.62 9.85
N GLU A 36 29.87 59.20 10.94
CA GLU A 36 29.37 58.39 12.09
C GLU A 36 28.02 57.69 11.77
N ARG A 37 27.15 58.37 11.06
CA ARG A 37 25.91 57.75 10.54
C ARG A 37 26.19 56.62 9.56
N ARG A 38 27.11 56.76 8.63
CA ARG A 38 27.51 55.75 7.67
C ARG A 38 28.10 54.51 8.37
N THR A 39 28.93 54.70 9.37
CA THR A 39 29.52 53.59 10.17
C THR A 39 28.44 52.86 10.93
N ARG A 40 27.46 53.54 11.52
CA ARG A 40 26.31 52.89 12.19
C ARG A 40 25.42 52.11 11.24
N TYR A 41 25.16 52.61 10.02
CA TYR A 41 24.39 51.88 9.01
C TYR A 41 25.13 50.63 8.49
N VAL A 42 26.43 50.68 8.27
CA VAL A 42 27.24 49.55 7.87
C VAL A 42 27.24 48.47 8.99
N LEU A 43 27.37 48.92 10.22
CA LEU A 43 27.32 48.01 11.41
C LEU A 43 25.94 47.31 11.53
N LEU A 44 24.86 48.06 11.39
CA LEU A 44 23.50 47.51 11.45
C LEU A 44 23.20 46.56 10.29
N LEU A 45 23.72 46.86 9.10
CA LEU A 45 23.57 45.99 7.93
C LEU A 45 24.34 44.68 8.09
N SER A 46 25.59 44.75 8.62
CA SER A 46 26.38 43.53 8.90
C SER A 46 25.74 42.67 9.98
N ILE A 47 25.18 43.27 11.02
CA ILE A 47 24.43 42.54 12.06
C ILE A 47 23.19 41.87 11.42
N ALA A 48 22.42 42.59 10.59
CA ALA A 48 21.24 42.02 9.93
C ALA A 48 21.60 40.85 9.00
N ILE A 49 22.67 41.00 8.18
CA ILE A 49 23.16 39.92 7.31
C ILE A 49 23.63 38.73 8.14
N SER A 50 24.39 38.96 9.21
CA SER A 50 24.85 37.88 10.10
C SER A 50 23.67 37.14 10.75
N THR A 51 22.64 37.87 11.18
CA THR A 51 21.44 37.28 11.77
C THR A 51 20.66 36.44 10.73
N ILE A 52 20.56 36.92 9.50
CA ILE A 52 19.92 36.16 8.40
C ILE A 52 20.74 34.90 8.09
N LEU A 53 22.07 34.98 8.03
CA LEU A 53 22.93 33.85 7.77
C LEU A 53 22.86 32.80 8.89
N VAL A 54 22.82 33.23 10.16
CA VAL A 54 22.63 32.34 11.31
C VAL A 54 21.25 31.67 11.26
N PHE A 55 20.20 32.42 10.90
CA PHE A 55 18.85 31.89 10.77
C PHE A 55 18.75 30.86 9.61
N VAL A 56 19.35 31.16 8.45
CA VAL A 56 19.41 30.23 7.31
C VAL A 56 20.24 28.99 7.69
N TYR A 57 21.37 29.18 8.37
CA TYR A 57 22.18 28.04 8.84
C TYR A 57 21.43 27.17 9.85
N GLN A 58 20.72 27.75 10.79
CA GLN A 58 19.91 27.01 11.75
C GLN A 58 18.74 26.27 11.10
N THR A 59 18.06 26.90 10.11
CA THR A 59 16.95 26.24 9.41
C THR A 59 17.44 25.10 8.49
N THR A 60 18.61 25.26 7.85
CA THR A 60 19.20 24.17 7.04
C THR A 60 19.72 23.03 7.91
N THR A 61 20.37 23.33 9.03
CA THR A 61 20.85 22.27 9.95
C THR A 61 19.71 21.56 10.67
N THR A 62 18.62 22.26 11.02
CA THR A 62 17.44 21.61 11.62
C THR A 62 16.70 20.73 10.61
N ASN A 63 16.62 21.14 9.33
CA ASN A 63 16.01 20.32 8.28
C ASN A 63 16.86 19.08 7.95
N THR A 64 18.18 19.23 7.82
CA THR A 64 19.08 18.08 7.61
C THR A 64 19.11 17.15 8.83
N ALA A 65 19.06 17.66 10.05
CA ALA A 65 18.96 16.84 11.25
C ALA A 65 17.60 16.12 11.36
N LYS A 66 16.51 16.74 10.90
CA LYS A 66 15.20 16.11 10.84
C LYS A 66 15.12 15.02 9.77
N GLU A 67 15.69 15.27 8.56
CA GLU A 67 15.82 14.25 7.52
C GLU A 67 16.72 13.09 7.96
N SER A 68 17.85 13.35 8.60
CA SER A 68 18.74 12.28 9.11
C SER A 68 18.08 11.48 10.25
N LYS A 69 17.20 12.08 11.03
CA LYS A 69 16.45 11.39 12.09
C LYS A 69 15.34 10.50 11.53
N VAL A 70 14.65 10.93 10.46
CA VAL A 70 13.65 10.12 9.76
C VAL A 70 14.30 8.91 9.08
N VAL A 71 15.45 9.09 8.45
CA VAL A 71 16.23 8.00 7.84
C VAL A 71 16.72 6.99 8.90
N SER A 72 16.91 7.40 10.17
CA SER A 72 17.34 6.50 11.24
C SER A 72 16.20 5.70 11.91
N ILE A 73 14.92 6.05 11.66
CA ILE A 73 13.77 5.33 12.21
C ILE A 73 13.57 4.01 11.47
N PHE A 74 13.64 4.04 10.14
CA PHE A 74 13.55 2.85 9.32
C PHE A 74 14.95 2.27 9.07
N ARG A 75 15.07 0.94 9.16
CA ARG A 75 16.26 0.22 8.76
C ARG A 75 16.07 -0.38 7.38
N GLU A 76 17.14 -0.34 6.58
CA GLU A 76 17.22 -1.12 5.35
C GLU A 76 17.16 -2.61 5.67
N ASP A 77 16.43 -3.34 4.87
CA ASP A 77 16.40 -4.78 4.92
C ASP A 77 16.92 -5.35 3.60
N ARG A 78 17.94 -6.18 3.72
CA ARG A 78 18.49 -6.95 2.59
C ARG A 78 18.38 -8.42 2.93
N PHE A 79 17.50 -9.10 2.20
CA PHE A 79 17.27 -10.52 2.37
C PHE A 79 17.23 -11.16 0.99
N ASP A 80 17.69 -12.40 0.87
CA ASP A 80 17.72 -13.17 -0.39
C ASP A 80 16.37 -13.20 -1.12
N PHE A 81 15.27 -13.10 -0.36
CA PHE A 81 13.93 -13.08 -0.94
C PHE A 81 13.54 -11.74 -1.63
N GLN A 82 14.41 -10.74 -1.60
CA GLN A 82 14.24 -9.44 -2.27
C GLN A 82 15.08 -9.35 -3.56
N ASP A 83 15.95 -10.33 -3.79
CA ASP A 83 16.74 -10.37 -5.01
C ASP A 83 15.85 -10.67 -6.22
N GLU A 84 16.14 -10.06 -7.36
CA GLU A 84 15.45 -10.35 -8.61
C GLU A 84 15.54 -11.83 -8.98
N LEU A 85 14.52 -12.35 -9.66
CA LEU A 85 14.36 -13.75 -10.03
C LEU A 85 14.76 -13.99 -11.51
N PRO A 86 16.03 -13.84 -11.89
CA PRO A 86 16.46 -13.86 -13.29
C PRO A 86 16.31 -15.24 -13.96
N ALA A 87 16.19 -16.30 -13.17
CA ALA A 87 16.01 -17.67 -13.67
C ALA A 87 14.57 -18.00 -14.05
N LEU A 88 13.59 -17.12 -13.74
CA LEU A 88 12.19 -17.36 -14.10
C LEU A 88 11.97 -17.14 -15.60
N VAL A 89 11.46 -18.17 -16.26
CA VAL A 89 10.96 -18.06 -17.63
C VAL A 89 9.74 -17.15 -17.63
N GLN A 90 9.74 -16.14 -18.48
CA GLN A 90 8.59 -15.25 -18.64
C GLN A 90 7.65 -15.79 -19.73
N PRO A 91 6.33 -15.47 -19.69
CA PRO A 91 5.45 -15.79 -20.81
C PRO A 91 5.96 -15.17 -22.13
N ASP A 92 5.89 -15.93 -23.22
CA ASP A 92 6.22 -15.43 -24.56
C ASP A 92 5.19 -14.40 -25.03
N VAL A 93 3.94 -14.56 -24.64
CA VAL A 93 2.87 -13.60 -24.95
C VAL A 93 3.07 -12.31 -24.14
N SER A 94 2.97 -11.17 -24.83
CA SER A 94 2.95 -9.87 -24.14
C SER A 94 1.58 -9.67 -23.47
N LEU A 95 1.46 -9.99 -22.19
CA LEU A 95 0.23 -9.82 -21.42
C LEU A 95 -0.33 -8.40 -21.50
N ALA A 96 0.55 -7.39 -21.54
CA ALA A 96 0.16 -5.98 -21.66
C ALA A 96 -0.68 -5.67 -22.92
N THR A 97 -0.69 -6.53 -23.93
CA THR A 97 -1.56 -6.36 -25.12
C THR A 97 -3.05 -6.45 -24.78
N PHE A 98 -3.39 -7.16 -23.71
CA PHE A 98 -4.78 -7.32 -23.23
C PHE A 98 -5.19 -6.31 -22.16
N ARG A 99 -4.36 -5.30 -21.84
CA ARG A 99 -4.61 -4.36 -20.73
C ARG A 99 -5.92 -3.56 -20.83
N SER A 100 -6.44 -3.38 -22.05
CA SER A 100 -7.69 -2.66 -22.32
C SER A 100 -8.94 -3.54 -22.28
N HIS A 101 -8.75 -4.86 -22.12
CA HIS A 101 -9.88 -5.77 -21.99
C HIS A 101 -10.48 -5.68 -20.59
N ARG A 102 -11.78 -5.95 -20.48
CA ARG A 102 -12.45 -5.99 -19.18
C ARG A 102 -11.71 -6.99 -18.25
N PRO A 103 -11.56 -6.66 -16.96
CA PRO A 103 -11.00 -7.61 -16.00
C PRO A 103 -11.85 -8.90 -15.96
N HIS A 104 -11.16 -10.04 -15.79
CA HIS A 104 -11.83 -11.33 -15.78
C HIS A 104 -12.76 -11.48 -14.57
N ASN A 105 -13.95 -12.04 -14.78
CA ASN A 105 -15.01 -12.16 -13.77
C ASN A 105 -15.51 -10.83 -13.17
N PHE A 106 -15.11 -9.68 -13.71
CA PHE A 106 -15.61 -8.38 -13.25
C PHE A 106 -16.95 -8.06 -13.92
N ILE A 107 -17.96 -7.70 -13.13
CA ILE A 107 -19.29 -7.31 -13.60
C ILE A 107 -19.41 -5.80 -13.43
N GLU A 108 -19.72 -5.08 -14.51
CA GLU A 108 -19.85 -3.61 -14.48
C GLU A 108 -21.19 -3.12 -13.90
N ASP A 109 -22.04 -4.02 -13.41
CA ASP A 109 -23.29 -3.62 -12.77
C ASP A 109 -23.02 -2.95 -11.42
N THR A 110 -23.14 -1.62 -11.42
CA THR A 110 -22.84 -0.76 -10.27
C THR A 110 -23.92 -0.81 -9.18
N LEU A 111 -25.04 -1.47 -9.42
CA LEU A 111 -26.17 -1.53 -8.46
C LEU A 111 -25.94 -2.54 -7.35
N ILE A 112 -25.11 -3.56 -7.59
CA ILE A 112 -24.82 -4.61 -6.61
C ILE A 112 -23.31 -4.63 -6.33
N PRO A 113 -22.86 -4.24 -5.12
CA PRO A 113 -21.47 -4.35 -4.76
C PRO A 113 -20.97 -5.79 -4.85
N GLN A 114 -19.79 -5.99 -5.46
CA GLN A 114 -19.25 -7.30 -5.77
C GLN A 114 -18.33 -7.81 -4.66
N GLU A 115 -18.15 -9.12 -4.61
CA GLU A 115 -17.08 -9.74 -3.84
C GLU A 115 -15.81 -9.84 -4.70
N THR A 116 -14.65 -9.60 -4.11
CA THR A 116 -13.37 -9.71 -4.82
C THR A 116 -12.29 -10.31 -3.93
N PHE A 117 -11.39 -11.06 -4.55
CA PHE A 117 -10.07 -11.33 -3.98
C PHE A 117 -9.14 -10.15 -4.25
N ALA A 118 -8.20 -9.87 -3.36
CA ALA A 118 -7.30 -8.74 -3.57
C ALA A 118 -5.90 -8.99 -3.00
N THR A 119 -4.94 -8.24 -3.55
CA THR A 119 -3.60 -8.07 -2.98
C THR A 119 -3.15 -6.62 -3.07
N PHE A 120 -2.03 -6.26 -2.42
CA PHE A 120 -1.45 -4.93 -2.49
C PHE A 120 0.01 -5.00 -2.95
N LEU A 121 0.27 -4.51 -4.15
CA LEU A 121 1.62 -4.37 -4.69
C LEU A 121 2.17 -2.99 -4.35
N CYS A 122 3.22 -2.97 -3.51
CA CYS A 122 3.89 -1.73 -3.10
C CYS A 122 5.42 -1.82 -3.19
N THR A 123 5.93 -2.69 -4.07
CA THR A 123 7.37 -2.74 -4.37
C THR A 123 7.84 -1.46 -5.07
N ARG A 124 9.03 -0.99 -4.71
CA ARG A 124 9.69 0.13 -5.39
C ARG A 124 10.63 -0.31 -6.50
N ASN A 125 10.84 -1.63 -6.65
CA ASN A 125 11.55 -2.20 -7.79
C ASN A 125 10.61 -2.28 -8.99
N GLY A 126 10.93 -1.54 -10.05
CA GLY A 126 10.15 -1.51 -11.30
C GLY A 126 10.44 -2.67 -12.25
N SER A 127 11.34 -3.57 -11.91
CA SER A 127 11.67 -4.74 -12.72
C SER A 127 10.52 -5.74 -12.77
N THR A 128 10.31 -6.37 -13.91
CA THR A 128 9.40 -7.53 -14.06
C THR A 128 9.96 -8.80 -13.42
N LEU A 129 11.22 -8.77 -12.99
CA LEU A 129 11.89 -9.83 -12.23
C LEU A 129 11.83 -9.59 -10.72
N ASP A 130 11.19 -8.51 -10.28
CA ASP A 130 10.93 -8.26 -8.86
C ASP A 130 10.12 -9.41 -8.25
N PRO A 131 10.56 -10.01 -7.13
CA PRO A 131 9.89 -11.18 -6.56
C PRO A 131 8.45 -10.90 -6.11
N TYR A 132 8.15 -9.70 -5.61
CA TYR A 132 6.79 -9.34 -5.20
C TYR A 132 5.87 -9.08 -6.39
N PHE A 133 6.40 -8.51 -7.48
CA PHE A 133 5.64 -8.41 -8.73
C PHE A 133 5.36 -9.80 -9.31
N SER A 134 6.39 -10.67 -9.39
CA SER A 134 6.24 -12.04 -9.86
C SER A 134 5.24 -12.83 -9.02
N ALA A 135 5.31 -12.70 -7.69
CA ALA A 135 4.36 -13.31 -6.76
C ALA A 135 2.93 -12.79 -6.99
N THR A 136 2.77 -11.49 -7.21
CA THR A 136 1.46 -10.88 -7.53
C THR A 136 0.91 -11.44 -8.85
N LEU A 137 1.73 -11.57 -9.89
CA LEU A 137 1.30 -12.16 -11.17
C LEU A 137 0.86 -13.61 -10.99
N ASN A 138 1.60 -14.40 -10.19
CA ASN A 138 1.23 -15.78 -9.87
C ASN A 138 -0.09 -15.85 -9.07
N LEU A 139 -0.34 -14.89 -8.15
CA LEU A 139 -1.63 -14.79 -7.47
C LEU A 139 -2.78 -14.50 -8.43
N VAL A 140 -2.59 -13.61 -9.40
CA VAL A 140 -3.59 -13.35 -10.45
C VAL A 140 -3.91 -14.65 -11.19
N TYR A 141 -2.88 -15.41 -11.62
CA TYR A 141 -3.09 -16.70 -12.26
C TYR A 141 -3.86 -17.66 -11.38
N ARG A 142 -3.42 -17.87 -10.12
CA ARG A 142 -4.06 -18.83 -9.20
C ARG A 142 -5.53 -18.51 -8.95
N ASN A 143 -5.87 -17.25 -8.75
CA ASN A 143 -7.23 -16.84 -8.39
C ASN A 143 -8.18 -16.72 -9.59
N LEU A 144 -7.66 -16.48 -10.81
CA LEU A 144 -8.51 -16.28 -12.00
C LEU A 144 -8.49 -17.45 -12.98
N TRP A 145 -7.38 -18.19 -13.08
CA TRP A 145 -7.14 -19.07 -14.21
C TRP A 145 -6.81 -20.51 -13.85
N SER A 146 -6.21 -20.79 -12.70
CA SER A 146 -5.85 -22.15 -12.30
C SER A 146 -7.08 -23.06 -12.30
N PRO A 147 -7.04 -24.23 -12.96
CA PRO A 147 -8.20 -25.11 -13.10
C PRO A 147 -8.79 -25.60 -11.78
N THR A 148 -7.93 -25.75 -10.75
CA THR A 148 -8.30 -26.33 -9.44
C THR A 148 -8.46 -25.29 -8.33
N ILE A 149 -7.89 -24.09 -8.50
CA ILE A 149 -7.82 -23.08 -7.46
C ILE A 149 -8.76 -21.90 -7.76
N ALA A 150 -8.85 -21.49 -9.02
CA ALA A 150 -9.50 -20.26 -9.43
C ALA A 150 -10.97 -20.18 -9.00
N SER A 151 -11.39 -18.98 -8.61
CA SER A 151 -12.80 -18.63 -8.48
C SER A 151 -13.48 -18.60 -9.85
N LYS A 152 -14.71 -19.06 -9.93
CA LYS A 152 -15.48 -19.03 -11.18
C LYS A 152 -16.33 -17.76 -11.36
N SER A 153 -16.43 -16.93 -10.31
CA SER A 153 -17.35 -15.80 -10.31
C SER A 153 -16.77 -14.51 -9.73
N ARG A 154 -15.64 -14.59 -9.00
CA ARG A 154 -15.06 -13.43 -8.32
C ARG A 154 -13.88 -12.88 -9.10
N SER A 155 -13.80 -11.57 -9.19
CA SER A 155 -12.66 -10.86 -9.75
C SER A 155 -11.45 -10.91 -8.80
N PHE A 156 -10.29 -10.54 -9.32
CA PHE A 156 -9.08 -10.33 -8.53
C PHE A 156 -8.61 -8.89 -8.67
N THR A 157 -8.55 -8.16 -7.57
CA THR A 157 -8.12 -6.76 -7.53
C THR A 157 -6.68 -6.67 -7.06
N VAL A 158 -5.81 -6.08 -7.87
CA VAL A 158 -4.48 -5.68 -7.44
C VAL A 158 -4.53 -4.20 -7.08
N PHE A 159 -4.52 -3.92 -5.79
CA PHE A 159 -4.25 -2.58 -5.31
C PHE A 159 -2.76 -2.26 -5.54
N VAL A 160 -2.47 -1.06 -6.03
CA VAL A 160 -1.10 -0.66 -6.33
C VAL A 160 -0.75 0.66 -5.65
N ALA A 161 0.48 0.78 -5.16
CA ALA A 161 1.00 2.06 -4.70
C ALA A 161 1.27 3.00 -5.89
N PRO A 162 1.24 4.35 -5.72
CA PRO A 162 1.41 5.31 -6.82
C PRO A 162 2.73 5.19 -7.57
N PHE A 163 3.77 4.66 -6.91
CA PHE A 163 5.10 4.49 -7.51
C PHE A 163 5.27 3.18 -8.31
N VAL A 164 4.29 2.27 -8.31
CA VAL A 164 4.34 1.06 -9.14
C VAL A 164 4.29 1.44 -10.62
N PRO A 165 5.27 1.02 -11.46
CA PRO A 165 5.36 1.44 -12.85
C PRO A 165 4.16 1.01 -13.69
N GLN A 166 3.87 1.79 -14.73
CA GLN A 166 2.78 1.49 -15.65
C GLN A 166 2.94 0.14 -16.36
N GLU A 167 4.17 -0.26 -16.68
CA GLU A 167 4.46 -1.57 -17.29
C GLU A 167 3.97 -2.72 -16.42
N GLN A 168 4.28 -2.72 -15.12
CA GLN A 168 3.80 -3.75 -14.18
C GLN A 168 2.27 -3.74 -14.08
N ARG A 169 1.65 -2.56 -14.05
CA ARG A 169 0.17 -2.41 -14.04
C ARG A 169 -0.46 -2.97 -15.31
N ASP A 170 0.12 -2.69 -16.48
CA ASP A 170 -0.38 -3.15 -17.79
C ASP A 170 -0.29 -4.68 -17.91
N ILE A 171 0.78 -5.29 -17.41
CA ILE A 171 0.94 -6.75 -17.38
C ILE A 171 -0.14 -7.39 -16.50
N LEU A 172 -0.35 -6.87 -15.29
CA LEU A 172 -1.35 -7.41 -14.36
C LEU A 172 -2.78 -7.20 -14.88
N ALA A 173 -3.09 -6.05 -15.48
CA ALA A 173 -4.38 -5.81 -16.15
C ALA A 173 -4.57 -6.76 -17.32
N GLY A 174 -3.54 -6.95 -18.13
CA GLY A 174 -3.55 -7.90 -19.25
C GLY A 174 -3.74 -9.35 -18.80
N ALA A 175 -3.22 -9.73 -17.66
CA ALA A 175 -3.47 -11.02 -17.03
C ALA A 175 -4.92 -11.17 -16.50
N GLY A 176 -5.73 -10.13 -16.51
CA GLY A 176 -7.17 -10.16 -16.16
C GLY A 176 -7.51 -9.54 -14.81
N ALA A 177 -6.57 -8.95 -14.09
CA ALA A 177 -6.83 -8.30 -12.81
C ALA A 177 -7.51 -6.93 -12.96
N VAL A 178 -8.26 -6.53 -11.93
CA VAL A 178 -8.65 -5.13 -11.71
C VAL A 178 -7.46 -4.40 -11.11
N ILE A 179 -7.02 -3.29 -11.70
CA ILE A 179 -5.92 -2.48 -11.18
C ILE A 179 -6.49 -1.21 -10.55
N GLN A 180 -6.18 -1.02 -9.26
CA GLN A 180 -6.67 0.13 -8.53
C GLN A 180 -5.56 0.76 -7.68
N GLU A 181 -5.27 2.03 -7.92
CA GLU A 181 -4.29 2.76 -7.12
C GLU A 181 -4.85 3.15 -5.76
N LEU A 182 -4.06 2.91 -4.70
CA LEU A 182 -4.33 3.42 -3.37
C LEU A 182 -3.38 4.58 -3.06
N PRO A 183 -3.88 5.71 -2.50
CA PRO A 183 -3.01 6.78 -2.03
C PRO A 183 -2.09 6.29 -0.90
N LEU A 184 -0.91 6.91 -0.78
CA LEU A 184 0.00 6.60 0.31
C LEU A 184 -0.51 7.17 1.63
N VAL A 185 -0.50 6.34 2.66
CA VAL A 185 -0.65 6.75 4.05
C VAL A 185 0.73 6.87 4.67
N LEU A 186 1.09 8.09 5.04
CA LEU A 186 2.38 8.37 5.67
C LEU A 186 2.33 7.94 7.14
N TRP A 187 3.24 7.06 7.53
CA TRP A 187 3.34 6.54 8.89
C TRP A 187 4.75 6.76 9.43
N GLU A 188 4.84 7.26 10.65
CA GLU A 188 6.10 7.47 11.39
C GLU A 188 6.02 6.68 12.70
N PRO A 189 6.77 5.55 12.84
CA PRO A 189 6.77 4.78 14.08
C PRO A 189 7.46 5.53 15.22
N THR A 190 7.06 5.27 16.45
CA THR A 190 7.71 5.80 17.66
C THR A 190 8.96 5.03 18.03
N ILE A 191 9.17 3.83 17.50
CA ILE A 191 10.34 2.97 17.72
C ILE A 191 11.28 3.00 16.51
N GLY A 192 12.58 2.85 16.76
CA GLY A 192 13.56 2.67 15.68
C GLY A 192 13.67 1.22 15.22
N GLY A 193 14.24 1.03 14.01
CA GLY A 193 14.59 -0.29 13.50
C GLY A 193 13.46 -1.06 12.81
N VAL A 194 12.33 -0.40 12.52
CA VAL A 194 11.26 -0.95 11.65
C VAL A 194 11.79 -1.10 10.23
N TYR A 195 11.46 -2.19 9.56
CA TYR A 195 11.90 -2.41 8.18
C TYR A 195 11.27 -1.41 7.20
N VAL A 196 12.09 -0.83 6.34
CA VAL A 196 11.66 0.20 5.38
C VAL A 196 10.55 -0.29 4.43
N ARG A 197 10.52 -1.57 4.09
CA ARG A 197 9.46 -2.18 3.25
C ARG A 197 8.07 -2.11 3.87
N TRP A 198 7.97 -1.95 5.20
CA TRP A 198 6.69 -1.86 5.90
C TRP A 198 6.14 -0.43 5.98
N ARG A 199 6.95 0.58 5.63
CA ARG A 199 6.57 1.99 5.71
C ARG A 199 5.28 2.33 4.97
N ASP A 200 5.08 1.73 3.80
CA ASP A 200 3.97 2.06 2.90
C ASP A 200 2.73 1.14 3.12
N GLN A 201 2.82 0.15 4.04
CA GLN A 201 1.76 -0.85 4.27
C GLN A 201 0.48 -0.27 4.86
N PHE A 202 0.55 0.86 5.57
CA PHE A 202 -0.65 1.55 6.07
C PHE A 202 -1.59 2.03 4.95
N SER A 203 -1.13 2.09 3.70
CA SER A 203 -1.98 2.38 2.54
C SER A 203 -3.08 1.33 2.32
N LYS A 204 -2.91 0.11 2.87
CA LYS A 204 -3.97 -0.93 2.91
C LYS A 204 -5.24 -0.44 3.62
N LEU A 205 -5.16 0.53 4.52
CA LEU A 205 -6.33 1.10 5.19
C LEU A 205 -7.34 1.69 4.20
N HIS A 206 -6.91 2.10 3.01
CA HIS A 206 -7.80 2.56 1.95
C HIS A 206 -8.65 1.45 1.31
N MET A 207 -8.42 0.18 1.62
CA MET A 207 -9.32 -0.90 1.21
C MET A 207 -10.73 -0.75 1.82
N TRP A 208 -10.84 -0.17 3.02
CA TRP A 208 -12.14 0.12 3.63
C TRP A 208 -12.92 1.25 2.93
N TYR A 209 -12.25 2.05 2.09
CA TYR A 209 -12.90 3.07 1.26
C TYR A 209 -13.57 2.50 0.00
N GLN A 210 -13.25 1.26 -0.40
CA GLN A 210 -13.63 0.65 -1.68
C GLN A 210 -15.05 0.08 -1.66
N THR A 211 -16.05 0.94 -1.43
CA THR A 211 -17.46 0.56 -1.21
C THR A 211 -18.17 -0.03 -2.43
N GLN A 212 -17.53 -0.05 -3.62
CA GLN A 212 -17.96 -0.82 -4.77
C GLN A 212 -17.87 -2.35 -4.54
N TYR A 213 -17.15 -2.77 -3.50
CA TYR A 213 -17.11 -4.16 -3.07
C TYR A 213 -17.97 -4.36 -1.82
N SER A 214 -18.76 -5.44 -1.84
CA SER A 214 -19.50 -5.90 -0.65
C SER A 214 -18.56 -6.59 0.34
N ARG A 215 -17.52 -7.25 -0.19
CA ARG A 215 -16.52 -7.96 0.60
C ARG A 215 -15.21 -8.10 -0.18
N ILE A 216 -14.09 -7.93 0.53
CA ILE A 216 -12.75 -8.12 0.00
C ILE A 216 -12.07 -9.22 0.82
N VAL A 217 -11.56 -10.25 0.13
CA VAL A 217 -10.61 -11.22 0.69
C VAL A 217 -9.22 -10.81 0.25
N PHE A 218 -8.49 -10.20 1.18
CA PHE A 218 -7.14 -9.71 0.96
C PHE A 218 -6.11 -10.80 1.25
N MET A 219 -5.10 -10.90 0.41
CA MET A 219 -3.92 -11.76 0.58
C MET A 219 -2.66 -10.96 0.33
N ASP A 220 -1.64 -11.07 1.20
CA ASP A 220 -0.29 -10.57 0.85
C ASP A 220 0.24 -11.32 -0.37
N SER A 221 1.15 -10.71 -1.13
CA SER A 221 1.68 -11.32 -2.37
C SER A 221 2.44 -12.63 -2.13
N ASP A 222 2.83 -12.94 -0.90
CA ASP A 222 3.44 -14.19 -0.46
C ASP A 222 2.47 -15.16 0.25
N ALA A 223 1.16 -14.90 0.19
CA ALA A 223 0.10 -15.79 0.65
C ALA A 223 -0.55 -16.51 -0.55
N PHE A 224 -0.13 -17.74 -0.84
CA PHE A 224 -0.51 -18.47 -2.05
C PHE A 224 -1.64 -19.46 -1.82
N PRO A 225 -2.80 -19.31 -2.49
CA PRO A 225 -3.81 -20.35 -2.54
C PRO A 225 -3.26 -21.61 -3.24
N ILE A 226 -3.47 -22.77 -2.63
CA ILE A 226 -3.16 -24.10 -3.17
C ILE A 226 -4.42 -24.95 -3.34
N ALA A 227 -5.57 -24.41 -2.99
CA ALA A 227 -6.90 -24.95 -3.22
C ALA A 227 -7.88 -23.78 -3.41
N ASN A 228 -9.08 -24.07 -3.95
CA ASN A 228 -10.15 -23.07 -4.01
C ASN A 228 -10.58 -22.62 -2.62
N ILE A 229 -10.72 -21.31 -2.43
CA ILE A 229 -11.03 -20.69 -1.14
C ILE A 229 -12.34 -19.86 -1.16
N ASP A 230 -13.16 -20.03 -2.20
CA ASP A 230 -14.42 -19.30 -2.34
C ASP A 230 -15.32 -19.39 -1.08
N ALA A 231 -15.29 -20.51 -0.38
CA ALA A 231 -16.08 -20.73 0.82
C ALA A 231 -15.82 -19.72 1.95
N VAL A 232 -14.66 -19.04 1.94
CA VAL A 232 -14.34 -18.05 2.99
C VAL A 232 -15.29 -16.86 2.99
N PHE A 233 -15.90 -16.51 1.85
CA PHE A 233 -16.88 -15.45 1.78
C PHE A 233 -18.16 -15.77 2.56
N ASP A 234 -18.54 -17.05 2.62
CA ASP A 234 -19.74 -17.54 3.34
C ASP A 234 -19.43 -17.85 4.80
N GLU A 235 -18.19 -18.25 5.14
CA GLU A 235 -17.77 -18.55 6.51
C GLU A 235 -17.63 -17.31 7.41
N VAL A 236 -17.47 -16.12 6.80
CA VAL A 236 -17.32 -14.88 7.54
C VAL A 236 -18.66 -14.12 7.61
N VAL A 237 -19.11 -13.89 8.84
CA VAL A 237 -20.38 -13.19 9.10
C VAL A 237 -20.15 -11.71 9.43
N GLU A 238 -21.16 -10.88 9.20
CA GLU A 238 -21.15 -9.50 9.66
C GLU A 238 -21.14 -9.43 11.19
N GLN A 239 -20.19 -8.69 11.74
CA GLN A 239 -20.01 -8.52 13.18
C GLN A 239 -20.74 -7.27 13.67
N LYS A 240 -21.04 -7.26 14.96
CA LYS A 240 -21.56 -6.09 15.68
C LYS A 240 -20.53 -5.56 16.66
N CYS A 241 -20.41 -4.25 16.77
CA CYS A 241 -19.50 -3.64 17.71
C CYS A 241 -19.97 -3.81 19.17
N HIS A 242 -19.03 -3.69 20.11
CA HIS A 242 -19.33 -3.51 21.53
C HIS A 242 -19.68 -2.03 21.78
N THR A 243 -20.94 -1.68 21.68
CA THR A 243 -21.41 -0.27 21.73
C THR A 243 -20.98 0.49 22.98
N SER A 244 -20.83 -0.20 24.13
CA SER A 244 -20.33 0.40 25.39
C SER A 244 -18.85 0.81 25.33
N ARG A 245 -18.11 0.41 24.29
CA ARG A 245 -16.69 0.71 24.07
C ARG A 245 -16.43 1.64 22.88
N VAL A 246 -17.49 1.99 22.13
CA VAL A 246 -17.43 3.00 21.09
C VAL A 246 -17.26 4.37 21.74
N THR A 247 -16.33 5.16 21.24
CA THR A 247 -15.99 6.46 21.84
C THR A 247 -16.99 7.55 21.46
N LEU A 248 -17.02 8.66 22.24
CA LEU A 248 -17.83 9.83 21.89
C LEU A 248 -17.36 10.45 20.56
N GLU A 249 -16.08 10.35 20.23
CA GLU A 249 -15.51 10.80 18.98
C GLU A 249 -16.07 9.99 17.79
N ASP A 250 -16.15 8.66 17.93
CA ASP A 250 -16.78 7.78 16.93
C ASP A 250 -18.25 8.15 16.69
N LEU A 251 -18.98 8.49 17.76
CA LEU A 251 -20.39 8.86 17.70
C LEU A 251 -20.63 10.27 17.15
N ALA A 252 -19.61 11.13 17.15
CA ALA A 252 -19.69 12.48 16.63
C ALA A 252 -19.50 12.54 15.09
N GLU A 253 -18.94 11.47 14.48
CA GLU A 253 -18.72 11.41 13.04
C GLU A 253 -20.05 11.40 12.26
N PRO A 254 -20.14 12.17 11.15
CA PRO A 254 -21.34 12.18 10.31
C PRO A 254 -21.70 10.80 9.74
N GLU A 255 -20.70 9.97 9.42
CA GLU A 255 -20.85 8.64 8.83
C GLU A 255 -20.94 7.53 9.88
N LYS A 256 -21.23 7.85 11.15
CA LYS A 256 -21.37 6.85 12.22
C LYS A 256 -22.43 5.76 11.93
N GLU A 257 -23.38 6.05 11.06
CA GLU A 257 -24.34 5.06 10.59
C GLU A 257 -23.61 3.92 9.88
N GLY A 258 -23.84 2.70 10.34
CA GLY A 258 -23.14 1.52 9.85
C GLY A 258 -21.76 1.25 10.47
N LEU A 259 -21.20 2.12 11.31
CA LEU A 259 -19.91 1.85 11.96
C LEU A 259 -19.89 0.52 12.70
N CYS A 260 -21.01 0.15 13.35
CA CYS A 260 -21.15 -1.11 14.08
C CYS A 260 -21.61 -2.30 13.22
N GLU A 261 -21.61 -2.15 11.89
CA GLU A 261 -21.93 -3.21 10.91
C GLU A 261 -20.71 -3.46 10.05
N TYR A 262 -19.76 -4.21 10.56
CA TYR A 262 -18.46 -4.39 9.93
C TYR A 262 -18.14 -5.86 9.71
N VAL A 263 -17.14 -6.12 8.88
CA VAL A 263 -16.48 -7.40 8.75
C VAL A 263 -14.98 -7.17 8.90
N PHE A 264 -14.38 -7.85 9.84
CA PHE A 264 -12.94 -7.98 9.97
C PHE A 264 -12.61 -9.37 10.49
N ALA A 265 -12.08 -10.22 9.61
CA ALA A 265 -11.72 -11.58 9.95
C ALA A 265 -10.32 -11.91 9.42
N GLY A 266 -9.61 -12.80 10.10
CA GLY A 266 -8.30 -13.29 9.71
C GLY A 266 -7.85 -14.46 10.57
N VAL A 267 -6.71 -15.04 10.23
CA VAL A 267 -6.14 -16.18 10.95
C VAL A 267 -5.21 -15.68 12.05
N SER A 268 -5.24 -16.36 13.19
CA SER A 268 -4.34 -16.05 14.31
C SER A 268 -2.87 -16.24 13.93
N ASP A 269 -2.02 -15.29 14.31
CA ASP A 269 -0.58 -15.39 14.20
C ASP A 269 0.04 -16.21 15.34
N LEU A 270 1.33 -16.51 15.25
CA LEU A 270 2.07 -17.31 16.23
C LEU A 270 2.14 -16.67 17.61
N ASP A 271 2.17 -15.35 17.68
CA ASP A 271 2.26 -14.55 18.91
C ASP A 271 0.90 -14.00 19.40
N GLY A 272 -0.19 -14.48 18.81
CA GLY A 272 -1.55 -14.03 19.08
C GLY A 272 -1.98 -12.85 18.21
N GLY A 273 -3.29 -12.59 18.19
CA GLY A 273 -3.90 -11.62 17.31
C GLY A 273 -3.92 -12.08 15.83
N VAL A 274 -4.47 -11.25 14.95
CA VAL A 274 -4.63 -11.59 13.53
C VAL A 274 -3.33 -11.39 12.77
N ASN A 275 -3.02 -12.30 11.83
CA ASN A 275 -1.96 -12.08 10.84
C ASN A 275 -2.49 -11.22 9.68
N GLY A 276 -1.74 -10.16 9.33
CA GLY A 276 -2.14 -9.17 8.30
C GLY A 276 -2.11 -9.69 6.86
N GLY A 277 -1.55 -10.86 6.62
CA GLY A 277 -1.36 -11.40 5.26
C GLY A 277 -2.58 -12.15 4.70
N PHE A 278 -3.63 -12.37 5.49
CA PHE A 278 -4.92 -12.87 5.00
C PHE A 278 -6.04 -12.27 5.83
N LEU A 279 -6.85 -11.42 5.19
CA LEU A 279 -7.92 -10.69 5.84
C LEU A 279 -9.22 -10.78 5.02
N VAL A 280 -10.35 -10.88 5.71
CA VAL A 280 -11.67 -10.68 5.10
C VAL A 280 -12.26 -9.41 5.68
N ILE A 281 -12.60 -8.46 4.81
CA ILE A 281 -13.11 -7.15 5.21
C ILE A 281 -14.39 -6.78 4.43
N LYS A 282 -15.25 -6.01 5.08
CA LYS A 282 -16.35 -5.28 4.43
C LYS A 282 -15.94 -3.82 4.32
N PRO A 283 -15.79 -3.25 3.11
CA PRO A 283 -15.59 -1.82 2.94
C PRO A 283 -16.68 -1.03 3.66
N ASN A 284 -16.27 0.00 4.40
CA ASN A 284 -17.17 0.81 5.22
C ASN A 284 -16.51 2.17 5.49
N LEU A 285 -17.14 3.26 5.07
CA LEU A 285 -16.58 4.61 5.18
C LEU A 285 -16.39 5.06 6.63
N ALA A 286 -17.28 4.66 7.54
CA ALA A 286 -17.15 5.00 8.95
C ALA A 286 -15.94 4.30 9.58
N VAL A 287 -15.76 3.00 9.28
CA VAL A 287 -14.58 2.25 9.71
C VAL A 287 -13.31 2.82 9.07
N HIS A 288 -13.32 3.15 7.78
CA HIS A 288 -12.20 3.78 7.08
C HIS A 288 -11.75 5.08 7.76
N LYS A 289 -12.68 6.00 8.03
CA LYS A 289 -12.37 7.26 8.72
C LYS A 289 -11.78 7.03 10.10
N ARG A 290 -12.36 6.07 10.85
CA ARG A 290 -11.84 5.70 12.15
C ARG A 290 -10.42 5.16 12.05
N LEU A 291 -10.14 4.26 11.13
CA LEU A 291 -8.80 3.72 10.91
C LEU A 291 -7.78 4.82 10.61
N LEU A 292 -8.13 5.79 9.74
CA LEU A 292 -7.25 6.93 9.39
C LEU A 292 -7.10 7.96 10.52
N ARG A 293 -7.96 7.98 11.51
CA ARG A 293 -7.78 8.76 12.73
C ARG A 293 -6.90 8.04 13.74
N GLU A 294 -7.16 6.75 13.94
CA GLU A 294 -6.54 5.96 15.00
C GLU A 294 -5.09 5.56 14.69
N TYR A 295 -4.71 5.34 13.40
CA TYR A 295 -3.35 4.92 13.05
C TYR A 295 -2.27 5.95 13.44
N MET A 296 -2.66 7.21 13.60
CA MET A 296 -1.75 8.29 14.00
C MET A 296 -1.38 8.24 15.50
N LYS A 297 -2.09 7.45 16.29
CA LYS A 297 -1.84 7.28 17.73
C LYS A 297 -0.73 6.25 17.97
N THR A 298 0.45 6.52 17.41
CA THR A 298 1.57 5.56 17.35
C THR A 298 2.18 5.22 18.71
N ASP A 299 1.83 5.93 19.76
CA ASP A 299 2.17 5.67 21.15
C ASP A 299 1.16 4.76 21.88
N GLU A 300 -0.01 4.50 21.27
CA GLU A 300 -1.05 3.65 21.86
C GLU A 300 -0.99 2.19 21.41
N TYR A 301 -0.25 1.87 20.35
CA TYR A 301 -0.10 0.50 19.84
C TYR A 301 1.34 0.12 19.54
N ASP A 302 1.64 -1.17 19.50
CA ASP A 302 2.95 -1.70 19.11
C ASP A 302 3.23 -1.40 17.64
N ASN A 303 4.41 -0.84 17.35
CA ASN A 303 4.83 -0.47 15.99
C ASN A 303 5.69 -1.54 15.30
N THR A 304 5.95 -2.69 15.94
CA THR A 304 6.96 -3.67 15.49
C THR A 304 6.66 -4.23 14.10
N TYR A 305 5.38 -4.52 13.80
CA TYR A 305 4.95 -5.07 12.52
C TYR A 305 4.00 -4.11 11.77
N ALA A 306 4.25 -2.81 11.91
CA ALA A 306 3.55 -1.74 11.20
C ALA A 306 2.01 -1.87 11.26
N GLU A 307 1.33 -1.93 10.10
CA GLU A 307 -0.13 -1.98 10.04
C GLU A 307 -0.73 -3.24 10.66
N GLN A 308 0.01 -4.37 10.69
CA GLN A 308 -0.50 -5.59 11.30
C GLN A 308 -0.73 -5.42 12.80
N THR A 309 0.22 -4.84 13.54
CA THR A 309 0.07 -4.60 14.97
C THR A 309 -0.94 -3.50 15.28
N PHE A 310 -1.05 -2.49 14.40
CA PHE A 310 -2.13 -1.51 14.46
C PHE A 310 -3.51 -2.18 14.31
N LEU A 311 -3.70 -3.02 13.29
CA LEU A 311 -4.97 -3.72 13.08
C LEU A 311 -5.32 -4.66 14.24
N ARG A 312 -4.32 -5.35 14.82
CA ARG A 312 -4.51 -6.16 16.04
C ARG A 312 -5.01 -5.34 17.22
N TRP A 313 -4.44 -4.15 17.42
CA TRP A 313 -4.86 -3.23 18.47
C TRP A 313 -6.26 -2.67 18.22
N HIS A 314 -6.52 -2.22 16.99
CA HIS A 314 -7.79 -1.62 16.61
C HIS A 314 -8.95 -2.62 16.68
N PHE A 315 -8.73 -3.85 16.23
CA PHE A 315 -9.71 -4.92 16.18
C PHE A 315 -9.50 -5.97 17.30
N ALA A 316 -8.96 -5.54 18.44
CA ALA A 316 -8.71 -6.41 19.56
C ALA A 316 -10.01 -7.02 20.10
N GLU A 317 -9.95 -8.27 20.58
CA GLU A 317 -11.09 -8.99 21.18
C GLU A 317 -11.79 -8.17 22.28
N ASN A 318 -10.99 -7.49 23.09
CA ASN A 318 -11.48 -6.63 24.16
C ASN A 318 -11.78 -5.19 23.70
N GLY A 319 -11.65 -4.88 22.41
CA GLY A 319 -11.91 -3.57 21.81
C GLY A 319 -13.38 -3.35 21.43
N PRO A 320 -13.69 -2.23 20.80
CA PRO A 320 -15.03 -1.96 20.28
C PRO A 320 -15.39 -2.81 19.07
N PHE A 321 -14.41 -3.32 18.31
CA PHE A 321 -14.59 -4.02 17.04
C PHE A 321 -13.83 -5.36 17.03
N PRO A 322 -14.26 -6.38 17.77
CA PRO A 322 -13.52 -7.65 17.89
C PRO A 322 -13.38 -8.38 16.54
N THR A 323 -12.21 -8.96 16.30
CA THR A 323 -11.90 -9.79 15.13
C THR A 323 -12.65 -11.12 15.16
N GLN A 324 -13.17 -11.58 14.03
CA GLN A 324 -13.54 -12.97 13.83
C GLN A 324 -12.30 -13.77 13.45
N LEU A 325 -11.93 -14.79 14.24
CA LEU A 325 -10.81 -15.67 13.91
C LEU A 325 -11.25 -16.75 12.92
N LEU A 326 -10.44 -16.95 11.88
CA LEU A 326 -10.59 -17.97 10.86
C LEU A 326 -9.71 -19.19 11.16
N PRO A 327 -10.09 -20.37 10.65
CA PRO A 327 -9.25 -21.57 10.71
C PRO A 327 -7.91 -21.37 9.99
N ARG A 328 -6.85 -22.00 10.52
CA ARG A 328 -5.48 -21.98 9.97
C ARG A 328 -5.41 -22.34 8.47
N LYS A 329 -6.37 -23.13 7.96
CA LYS A 329 -6.42 -23.51 6.53
C LYS A 329 -6.37 -22.31 5.57
N TYR A 330 -6.82 -21.13 5.98
CA TYR A 330 -6.85 -19.92 5.16
C TYR A 330 -5.58 -19.08 5.23
N ASN A 331 -4.68 -19.37 6.18
CA ASN A 331 -3.39 -18.66 6.26
C ASN A 331 -2.40 -19.49 7.08
N ALA A 332 -1.80 -20.48 6.45
CA ALA A 332 -0.75 -21.27 7.08
C ALA A 332 0.57 -20.49 7.05
N TYR A 333 0.73 -19.55 7.97
CA TYR A 333 1.96 -18.79 8.18
C TYR A 333 3.02 -19.69 8.80
N PHE A 334 4.22 -19.72 8.23
CA PHE A 334 5.26 -20.72 8.50
C PHE A 334 4.69 -22.15 8.48
N PRO A 335 4.30 -22.64 7.28
CA PRO A 335 3.69 -23.95 7.15
C PRO A 335 4.63 -25.08 7.61
N LYS A 336 4.03 -26.14 8.14
CA LYS A 336 4.72 -27.31 8.71
C LYS A 336 4.36 -28.57 7.93
N ASP A 337 5.08 -29.68 8.19
CA ASP A 337 4.77 -30.99 7.57
C ASP A 337 3.33 -31.44 7.89
N GLU A 338 2.84 -31.15 9.10
CA GLU A 338 1.48 -31.51 9.52
C GLU A 338 0.35 -30.73 8.81
N ASP A 339 0.68 -29.65 8.10
CA ASP A 339 -0.25 -28.84 7.32
C ASP A 339 -0.55 -29.43 5.94
N GLU A 340 0.25 -30.41 5.47
CA GLU A 340 0.08 -31.06 4.17
C GLU A 340 -1.35 -31.63 4.01
N GLY A 341 -2.01 -31.27 2.91
CA GLY A 341 -3.38 -31.66 2.59
C GLY A 341 -4.47 -31.09 3.49
N LYS A 342 -4.15 -30.21 4.46
CA LYS A 342 -5.09 -29.63 5.41
C LYS A 342 -5.28 -28.11 5.25
N VAL A 343 -4.39 -27.46 4.51
CA VAL A 343 -4.42 -26.01 4.30
C VAL A 343 -4.77 -25.67 2.86
N SER A 344 -5.42 -24.52 2.70
CA SER A 344 -5.83 -24.00 1.40
C SER A 344 -4.99 -22.80 0.95
N VAL A 345 -4.35 -22.11 1.90
CA VAL A 345 -3.43 -20.99 1.64
C VAL A 345 -2.16 -21.19 2.46
N VAL A 346 -1.01 -21.18 1.78
CA VAL A 346 0.32 -21.14 2.40
C VAL A 346 0.86 -19.73 2.37
N HIS A 347 1.39 -19.24 3.49
CA HIS A 347 1.91 -17.89 3.60
C HIS A 347 3.41 -17.95 3.90
N GLU A 348 4.18 -17.97 2.85
CA GLU A 348 5.64 -18.01 2.87
C GLU A 348 6.21 -17.52 1.54
N LYS A 349 7.40 -16.95 1.56
CA LYS A 349 8.15 -16.53 0.37
C LYS A 349 8.67 -17.75 -0.39
N LEU A 350 7.78 -18.43 -1.09
CA LEU A 350 8.04 -19.72 -1.76
C LEU A 350 9.16 -19.66 -2.81
N TRP A 351 9.42 -18.48 -3.39
CA TRP A 351 10.52 -18.23 -4.34
C TRP A 351 11.91 -18.17 -3.69
N SER A 352 11.99 -17.99 -2.35
CA SER A 352 13.25 -17.89 -1.65
C SER A 352 13.73 -19.25 -1.16
N PRO A 353 15.04 -19.56 -1.25
CA PRO A 353 15.58 -20.80 -0.70
C PRO A 353 15.45 -20.79 0.83
N HIS A 354 14.71 -21.72 1.39
CA HIS A 354 14.55 -21.87 2.83
C HIS A 354 14.94 -23.27 3.29
N LYS A 355 15.93 -23.36 4.21
CA LYS A 355 16.54 -24.64 4.63
C LYS A 355 15.60 -25.58 5.40
N HIS A 356 14.55 -25.03 6.00
CA HIS A 356 13.62 -25.78 6.87
C HIS A 356 12.20 -25.84 6.29
N ARG A 357 12.04 -25.54 4.99
CA ARG A 357 10.75 -25.66 4.33
C ARG A 357 10.30 -27.11 4.27
N PRO A 358 9.02 -27.41 4.60
CA PRO A 358 8.43 -28.72 4.42
C PRO A 358 8.62 -29.25 2.99
N LYS A 359 8.87 -30.54 2.83
CA LYS A 359 9.15 -31.13 1.53
C LYS A 359 8.03 -30.95 0.51
N TRP A 360 6.78 -31.00 0.97
CA TRP A 360 5.60 -30.81 0.13
C TRP A 360 5.47 -29.38 -0.45
N LEU A 361 6.23 -28.41 0.08
CA LEU A 361 6.24 -27.04 -0.43
C LEU A 361 7.40 -26.72 -1.36
N VAL A 362 8.39 -27.60 -1.47
CA VAL A 362 9.67 -27.28 -2.16
C VAL A 362 9.46 -26.88 -3.62
N ASN A 363 8.54 -27.54 -4.32
CA ASN A 363 8.32 -27.33 -5.76
C ASN A 363 7.10 -26.44 -6.06
N ILE A 364 6.27 -26.09 -5.07
CA ILE A 364 4.98 -25.39 -5.33
C ILE A 364 5.17 -24.08 -6.08
N TRP A 365 6.28 -23.37 -5.83
CA TRP A 365 6.57 -22.13 -6.56
C TRP A 365 6.91 -22.40 -8.02
N ASP A 366 7.86 -23.28 -8.27
CA ASP A 366 8.36 -23.55 -9.61
C ASP A 366 7.29 -24.21 -10.48
N GLU A 367 6.57 -25.19 -9.95
CA GLU A 367 5.44 -25.85 -10.62
C GLU A 367 4.32 -24.85 -10.94
N GLY A 368 3.91 -24.03 -9.96
CA GLY A 368 2.86 -23.04 -10.16
C GLY A 368 3.28 -21.89 -11.07
N TRP A 369 4.57 -21.56 -11.14
CA TRP A 369 5.09 -20.61 -12.11
C TRP A 369 5.08 -21.18 -13.53
N GLN A 370 5.52 -22.41 -13.70
CA GLN A 370 5.51 -23.10 -14.99
C GLN A 370 4.07 -23.25 -15.51
N GLU A 371 3.13 -23.72 -14.69
CA GLU A 371 1.70 -23.80 -15.05
C GLU A 371 1.15 -22.45 -15.52
N MET A 372 1.51 -21.36 -14.84
CA MET A 372 1.10 -20.01 -15.19
C MET A 372 1.63 -19.61 -16.57
N VAL A 373 2.92 -19.81 -16.84
CA VAL A 373 3.55 -19.48 -18.12
C VAL A 373 2.91 -20.27 -19.25
N GLU A 374 2.79 -21.60 -19.10
CA GLU A 374 2.16 -22.49 -20.09
C GLU A 374 0.71 -22.06 -20.37
N PHE A 375 -0.03 -21.66 -19.36
CA PHE A 375 -1.40 -21.18 -19.55
C PHE A 375 -1.43 -19.85 -20.29
N PHE A 376 -0.63 -18.86 -19.90
CA PHE A 376 -0.63 -17.55 -20.56
C PHE A 376 -0.19 -17.62 -22.03
N ASP A 377 0.70 -18.56 -22.39
CA ASP A 377 1.13 -18.80 -23.76
C ASP A 377 0.13 -19.67 -24.55
N SER A 378 -0.93 -20.16 -23.91
CA SER A 378 -1.90 -21.04 -24.55
C SER A 378 -2.95 -20.28 -25.36
N PRO A 379 -3.50 -20.90 -26.44
CA PRO A 379 -4.66 -20.37 -27.15
C PRO A 379 -5.91 -20.22 -26.24
N ALA A 380 -6.01 -21.01 -25.18
CA ALA A 380 -7.12 -20.94 -24.23
C ALA A 380 -7.16 -19.61 -23.48
N PHE A 381 -6.01 -19.09 -23.07
CA PHE A 381 -5.91 -17.79 -22.45
C PHE A 381 -6.30 -16.65 -23.41
N ALA A 382 -5.72 -16.65 -24.62
CA ALA A 382 -6.05 -15.65 -25.63
C ALA A 382 -7.57 -15.60 -25.93
N LEU A 383 -8.21 -16.78 -26.14
CA LEU A 383 -9.65 -16.87 -26.34
C LEU A 383 -10.46 -16.38 -25.13
N ALA A 384 -9.99 -16.61 -23.92
CA ALA A 384 -10.67 -16.12 -22.71
C ALA A 384 -10.58 -14.59 -22.61
N ARG A 385 -9.41 -14.01 -22.90
CA ARG A 385 -9.22 -12.56 -22.91
C ARG A 385 -9.98 -11.88 -24.04
N ASP A 386 -10.06 -12.49 -25.24
CA ASP A 386 -10.88 -11.99 -26.35
C ASP A 386 -12.36 -11.91 -25.95
N ARG A 387 -12.89 -12.88 -25.22
CA ARG A 387 -14.27 -12.84 -24.71
C ARG A 387 -14.47 -11.68 -23.71
N ASP A 388 -13.50 -11.43 -22.83
CA ASP A 388 -13.53 -10.28 -21.93
C ASP A 388 -13.52 -8.95 -22.73
N GLY A 389 -12.75 -8.89 -23.82
CA GLY A 389 -12.70 -7.73 -24.73
C GLY A 389 -14.01 -7.49 -25.48
N GLN A 390 -14.66 -8.54 -25.97
CA GLN A 390 -15.95 -8.44 -26.68
C GLN A 390 -17.07 -7.95 -25.75
N SER A 391 -17.08 -8.37 -24.50
CA SER A 391 -18.04 -7.91 -23.51
C SER A 391 -17.93 -6.40 -23.23
N ALA A 392 -16.73 -5.83 -23.27
CA ALA A 392 -16.50 -4.40 -23.13
C ALA A 392 -17.13 -3.59 -24.31
N ILE A 393 -17.04 -4.11 -25.55
CA ILE A 393 -17.60 -3.46 -26.75
C ILE A 393 -19.12 -3.47 -26.75
N ILE A 394 -19.74 -4.55 -26.28
CA ILE A 394 -21.21 -4.68 -26.23
C ILE A 394 -21.79 -3.66 -25.24
N ASN A 395 -21.19 -3.50 -24.09
CA ASN A 395 -21.66 -2.55 -23.07
C ASN A 395 -21.53 -1.09 -23.54
N GLN A 396 -20.47 -0.73 -24.27
CA GLN A 396 -20.35 0.61 -24.87
C GLN A 396 -21.42 0.90 -25.92
N LYS A 397 -21.89 -0.11 -26.66
CA LYS A 397 -22.96 0.06 -27.68
C LYS A 397 -24.38 0.12 -27.10
N ILE A 398 -24.59 -0.38 -25.88
CA ILE A 398 -25.88 -0.31 -25.19
C ILE A 398 -26.06 1.04 -24.48
N LEU A 399 -24.97 1.71 -24.13
CA LEU A 399 -24.97 2.99 -23.41
C LEU A 399 -24.84 4.22 -24.35
N ALA A 400 -24.61 4.03 -25.65
CA ALA A 400 -24.59 5.07 -26.71
C ALA A 400 -25.89 5.15 -27.45
#